data_770049f974cf22f29a9dbf2257e4d1ee
#
_entry.id   770049f974cf22f29a9dbf2257e4d1ee
#
_cell.length_a   1.000
_cell.length_b   1.000
_cell.length_c   1.000
_cell.angle_alpha   90.00
_cell.angle_beta   90.00
_cell.angle_gamma   90.00
#
_symmetry.space_group_name_H-M   'P 1'
#
loop_
_entity.id
_entity.type
_entity.pdbx_description
1 polymer ?
#
loop_
_entity_poly.entity_id
_entity_poly.type
_entity_poly.pdbx_seq_one_letter_code
_entity_poly.pdbx_strand_id
1 'polypeptide(L)'
;KRQPAERLPALVAGVVRPAAFSAHLMGIPSLTGCVKGWYKKEWWDKLGLERFDQIVADELFEQAVNLGKAGMGRYLQRLCNAFNWRKDGSADGARLFDDLQTDGVVGPKTLSALSIVLSRNDARRIVHLMNCMQGAHYVNSGANRFPLRKFCVGGWPTRTYDPGQEVF
;
A
#
# COMPACT_ATOMS: atom_id res chain seq x y z
N LYS A 1 -28.94 27.20 -13.22
CA LYS A 1 -28.89 26.43 -14.48
C LYS A 1 -27.96 25.26 -14.23
N ARG A 2 -28.49 24.04 -14.07
CA ARG A 2 -27.67 22.81 -13.99
C ARG A 2 -27.15 22.52 -15.39
N GLN A 3 -25.85 22.36 -15.56
CA GLN A 3 -25.27 21.80 -16.78
C GLN A 3 -25.89 20.43 -17.04
N PRO A 4 -26.26 20.09 -18.27
CA PRO A 4 -26.72 18.74 -18.58
C PRO A 4 -25.54 17.77 -18.33
N ALA A 5 -25.82 16.70 -17.59
CA ALA A 5 -24.90 15.60 -17.46
C ALA A 5 -24.56 15.08 -18.87
N GLU A 6 -23.27 15.16 -19.24
CA GLU A 6 -22.81 14.53 -20.47
C GLU A 6 -23.23 13.07 -20.41
N ARG A 7 -24.10 12.65 -21.29
CA ARG A 7 -24.49 11.25 -21.41
C ARG A 7 -23.24 10.47 -21.82
N LEU A 8 -22.81 9.57 -20.93
CA LEU A 8 -21.85 8.55 -21.31
C LEU A 8 -22.33 7.94 -22.64
N PRO A 9 -21.47 7.80 -23.67
CA PRO A 9 -21.86 7.18 -24.92
C PRO A 9 -22.48 5.83 -24.61
N ALA A 10 -23.63 5.54 -25.24
CA ALA A 10 -24.36 4.31 -25.04
C ALA A 10 -23.39 3.13 -25.20
N LEU A 11 -23.22 2.36 -24.15
CA LEU A 11 -22.47 1.12 -24.17
C LEU A 11 -23.18 0.21 -25.15
N VAL A 12 -22.68 0.12 -26.37
CA VAL A 12 -23.10 -0.86 -27.34
C VAL A 12 -22.78 -2.23 -26.71
N ALA A 13 -23.82 -2.98 -26.45
CA ALA A 13 -23.72 -4.34 -25.94
C ALA A 13 -22.79 -5.15 -26.87
N GLY A 14 -21.64 -5.56 -26.32
CA GLY A 14 -20.69 -6.41 -27.02
C GLY A 14 -19.33 -5.75 -27.24
N VAL A 15 -18.39 -6.08 -26.36
CA VAL A 15 -16.94 -6.03 -26.61
C VAL A 15 -16.30 -4.64 -26.58
N VAL A 16 -16.45 -3.90 -25.49
CA VAL A 16 -15.38 -2.98 -25.11
C VAL A 16 -14.35 -3.82 -24.33
N ARG A 17 -13.19 -4.06 -24.92
CA ARG A 17 -12.09 -4.73 -24.20
C ARG A 17 -11.79 -3.88 -22.94
N PRO A 18 -11.71 -4.48 -21.74
CA PRO A 18 -11.51 -3.73 -20.49
C PRO A 18 -10.33 -2.75 -20.55
N ALA A 19 -9.26 -3.12 -21.26
CA ALA A 19 -8.08 -2.28 -21.48
C ALA A 19 -8.39 -1.02 -22.31
N ALA A 20 -9.22 -1.13 -23.36
CA ALA A 20 -9.60 0.02 -24.18
C ALA A 20 -10.52 1.00 -23.43
N PHE A 21 -11.41 0.48 -22.59
CA PHE A 21 -12.26 1.29 -21.72
C PHE A 21 -11.43 2.05 -20.68
N SER A 22 -10.50 1.38 -20.01
CA SER A 22 -9.61 2.00 -19.04
C SER A 22 -8.74 3.07 -19.69
N ALA A 23 -8.16 2.81 -20.88
CA ALA A 23 -7.37 3.79 -21.62
C ALA A 23 -8.20 5.03 -22.00
N HIS A 24 -9.45 4.84 -22.43
CA HIS A 24 -10.37 5.94 -22.74
C HIS A 24 -10.64 6.80 -21.50
N LEU A 25 -10.96 6.20 -20.36
CA LEU A 25 -11.19 6.93 -19.10
C LEU A 25 -9.96 7.70 -18.65
N MET A 26 -8.77 7.10 -18.74
CA MET A 26 -7.50 7.76 -18.39
C MET A 26 -7.15 8.92 -19.33
N GLY A 27 -7.68 8.92 -20.55
CA GLY A 27 -7.56 10.02 -21.52
C GLY A 27 -8.44 11.24 -21.23
N ILE A 28 -9.33 11.19 -20.22
CA ILE A 28 -10.19 12.31 -19.83
C ILE A 28 -9.51 13.09 -18.68
N PRO A 29 -8.90 14.28 -18.95
CA PRO A 29 -8.10 15.00 -17.93
C PRO A 29 -8.90 15.36 -16.66
N SER A 30 -10.15 15.79 -16.83
CA SER A 30 -11.03 16.16 -15.72
C SER A 30 -11.32 14.95 -14.80
N LEU A 31 -11.59 13.78 -15.36
CA LEU A 31 -11.81 12.55 -14.61
C LEU A 31 -10.54 12.10 -13.89
N THR A 32 -9.41 12.11 -14.58
CA THR A 32 -8.12 11.77 -14.00
C THR A 32 -7.77 12.69 -12.83
N GLY A 33 -8.02 13.99 -12.97
CA GLY A 33 -7.84 14.96 -11.89
C GLY A 33 -8.73 14.67 -10.67
N CYS A 34 -10.00 14.37 -10.90
CA CYS A 34 -10.94 14.00 -9.82
C CYS A 34 -10.51 12.72 -9.10
N VAL A 35 -10.08 11.68 -9.84
CA VAL A 35 -9.63 10.41 -9.26
C VAL A 35 -8.37 10.62 -8.42
N LYS A 36 -7.37 11.32 -8.95
CA LYS A 36 -6.13 11.64 -8.20
C LYS A 36 -6.45 12.45 -6.94
N GLY A 37 -7.30 13.47 -7.04
CA GLY A 37 -7.73 14.28 -5.91
C GLY A 37 -8.44 13.46 -4.83
N TRP A 38 -9.29 12.52 -5.24
CA TRP A 38 -9.98 11.62 -4.31
C TRP A 38 -8.99 10.69 -3.60
N TYR A 39 -8.07 10.03 -4.32
CA TYR A 39 -7.04 9.18 -3.72
C TYR A 39 -6.13 9.96 -2.78
N LYS A 40 -5.73 11.19 -3.17
CA LYS A 40 -4.95 12.06 -2.30
C LYS A 40 -5.69 12.31 -1.00
N LYS A 41 -6.91 12.84 -1.06
CA LYS A 41 -7.71 13.20 0.12
C LYS A 41 -8.05 12.01 0.99
N GLU A 42 -8.56 10.92 0.39
CA GLU A 42 -9.13 9.81 1.14
C GLU A 42 -8.09 8.79 1.62
N TRP A 43 -6.90 8.76 1.02
CA TRP A 43 -5.86 7.78 1.32
C TRP A 43 -4.57 8.45 1.78
N TRP A 44 -3.95 9.26 0.94
CA TRP A 44 -2.66 9.89 1.20
C TRP A 44 -2.69 10.80 2.42
N ASP A 45 -3.58 11.78 2.42
CA ASP A 45 -3.69 12.77 3.51
C ASP A 45 -4.17 12.12 4.82
N LYS A 46 -5.15 11.21 4.74
CA LYS A 46 -5.67 10.50 5.94
C LYS A 46 -4.66 9.56 6.58
N LEU A 47 -3.73 9.04 5.81
CA LEU A 47 -2.63 8.22 6.32
C LEU A 47 -1.41 9.06 6.72
N GLY A 48 -1.41 10.36 6.42
CA GLY A 48 -0.32 11.29 6.75
C GLY A 48 1.00 10.92 6.07
N LEU A 49 0.95 10.49 4.81
CA LEU A 49 2.10 9.90 4.11
C LEU A 49 3.17 10.92 3.74
N GLU A 50 2.83 12.19 3.58
CA GLU A 50 3.77 13.29 3.24
C GLU A 50 4.87 13.54 4.26
N ARG A 51 4.81 12.90 5.44
CA ARG A 51 5.86 12.97 6.46
C ARG A 51 7.02 12.00 6.20
N PHE A 52 6.90 11.09 5.26
CA PHE A 52 7.87 10.06 4.96
C PHE A 52 8.55 10.32 3.60
N ASP A 53 9.75 9.78 3.43
CA ASP A 53 10.40 9.75 2.13
C ASP A 53 9.51 9.08 1.09
N GLN A 54 9.61 9.53 -0.17
CA GLN A 54 8.73 9.12 -1.26
C GLN A 54 8.62 7.59 -1.39
N ILE A 55 9.76 6.88 -1.30
CA ILE A 55 9.77 5.42 -1.43
C ILE A 55 8.91 4.71 -0.36
N VAL A 56 8.92 5.22 0.87
CA VAL A 56 8.12 4.68 1.96
C VAL A 56 6.66 5.08 1.80
N ALA A 57 6.40 6.33 1.43
CA ALA A 57 5.05 6.85 1.23
C ALA A 57 4.33 6.12 0.09
N ASP A 58 5.02 5.87 -1.03
CA ASP A 58 4.48 5.14 -2.18
C ASP A 58 4.13 3.69 -1.81
N GLU A 59 5.02 3.01 -1.08
CA GLU A 59 4.79 1.65 -0.63
C GLU A 59 3.59 1.54 0.32
N LEU A 60 3.51 2.44 1.30
CA LEU A 60 2.38 2.49 2.24
C LEU A 60 1.06 2.75 1.51
N PHE A 61 1.09 3.67 0.54
CA PHE A 61 -0.08 3.99 -0.28
C PHE A 61 -0.51 2.80 -1.13
N GLU A 62 0.44 2.16 -1.82
CA GLU A 62 0.20 0.99 -2.68
C GLU A 62 -0.41 -0.15 -1.85
N GLN A 63 0.20 -0.49 -0.73
CA GLN A 63 -0.33 -1.53 0.16
C GLN A 63 -1.69 -1.17 0.75
N ALA A 64 -1.92 0.09 1.10
CA ALA A 64 -3.22 0.51 1.60
C ALA A 64 -4.32 0.33 0.54
N VAL A 65 -4.03 0.66 -0.72
CA VAL A 65 -4.97 0.46 -1.83
C VAL A 65 -5.26 -1.03 -2.07
N ASN A 66 -4.23 -1.88 -2.00
CA ASN A 66 -4.36 -3.31 -2.33
C ASN A 66 -4.90 -4.17 -1.17
N LEU A 67 -4.46 -3.91 0.05
CA LEU A 67 -4.81 -4.70 1.23
C LEU A 67 -5.93 -4.07 2.07
N GLY A 68 -6.33 -2.84 1.71
CA GLY A 68 -7.14 -1.97 2.55
C GLY A 68 -6.32 -1.35 3.69
N LYS A 69 -6.76 -0.19 4.19
CA LYS A 69 -6.05 0.55 5.24
C LYS A 69 -5.78 -0.31 6.49
N ALA A 70 -6.76 -1.10 6.90
CA ALA A 70 -6.62 -1.96 8.07
C ALA A 70 -5.68 -3.16 7.82
N GLY A 71 -5.64 -3.69 6.60
CA GLY A 71 -4.71 -4.76 6.21
C GLY A 71 -3.27 -4.27 6.24
N MET A 72 -2.99 -3.18 5.54
CA MET A 72 -1.70 -2.51 5.55
C MET A 72 -1.30 -2.09 6.98
N GLY A 73 -2.23 -1.50 7.75
CA GLY A 73 -1.97 -1.08 9.13
C GLY A 73 -1.50 -2.22 10.03
N ARG A 74 -2.12 -3.40 9.94
CA ARG A 74 -1.67 -4.58 10.71
C ARG A 74 -0.27 -5.03 10.32
N TYR A 75 0.07 -5.01 9.05
CA TYR A 75 1.43 -5.35 8.61
C TYR A 75 2.45 -4.33 9.08
N LEU A 76 2.14 -3.05 8.94
CA LEU A 76 2.98 -1.97 9.43
C LEU A 76 3.24 -2.06 10.94
N GLN A 77 2.19 -2.31 11.75
CA GLN A 77 2.31 -2.47 13.20
C GLN A 77 3.18 -3.67 13.58
N ARG A 78 3.01 -4.81 12.89
CA ARG A 78 3.87 -6.00 13.08
C ARG A 78 5.31 -5.72 12.72
N LEU A 79 5.56 -5.03 11.61
CA LEU A 79 6.90 -4.65 11.19
C LEU A 79 7.53 -3.72 12.22
N CYS A 80 6.83 -2.69 12.68
CA CYS A 80 7.33 -1.79 13.71
C CYS A 80 7.69 -2.55 15.00
N ASN A 81 6.83 -3.47 15.46
CA ASN A 81 7.10 -4.28 16.64
C ASN A 81 8.31 -5.21 16.46
N ALA A 82 8.50 -5.77 15.26
CA ALA A 82 9.66 -6.60 14.96
C ALA A 82 10.99 -5.83 14.99
N PHE A 83 10.94 -4.52 14.70
CA PHE A 83 12.08 -3.62 14.76
C PHE A 83 12.19 -2.84 16.09
N ASN A 84 11.33 -3.13 17.06
CA ASN A 84 11.30 -2.48 18.36
C ASN A 84 12.38 -3.00 19.30
N TRP A 85 13.66 -2.80 18.91
CA TRP A 85 14.81 -3.29 19.64
C TRP A 85 15.95 -2.27 19.66
N ARG A 86 16.57 -2.08 20.83
CA ARG A 86 17.76 -1.24 21.01
C ARG A 86 19.04 -2.07 20.80
N LYS A 87 19.92 -1.56 19.96
CA LYS A 87 21.23 -2.21 19.66
C LYS A 87 22.36 -1.77 20.62
N ASP A 88 22.06 -1.00 21.65
CA ASP A 88 23.06 -0.36 22.51
C ASP A 88 23.63 -1.25 23.62
N GLY A 89 23.41 -2.56 23.55
CA GLY A 89 23.95 -3.52 24.53
C GLY A 89 23.29 -3.46 25.91
N SER A 90 22.28 -2.63 26.08
CA SER A 90 21.47 -2.65 27.31
C SER A 90 20.77 -4.00 27.45
N ALA A 91 20.73 -4.50 28.67
CA ALA A 91 20.22 -5.83 29.02
C ALA A 91 18.88 -6.15 28.37
N ASP A 92 18.62 -7.44 28.20
CA ASP A 92 17.41 -8.01 27.60
C ASP A 92 16.14 -7.19 27.84
N GLY A 93 15.54 -6.67 26.78
CA GLY A 93 14.23 -6.06 26.80
C GLY A 93 14.19 -4.53 26.62
N ALA A 94 15.29 -3.88 26.27
CA ALA A 94 15.25 -2.44 25.95
C ALA A 94 14.49 -2.17 24.65
N ARG A 95 13.26 -1.73 24.78
CA ARG A 95 12.40 -1.32 23.66
C ARG A 95 12.68 0.12 23.27
N LEU A 96 12.40 0.46 22.02
CA LEU A 96 12.43 1.85 21.50
C LEU A 96 11.11 2.58 21.79
N PHE A 97 10.03 1.81 21.87
CA PHE A 97 8.66 2.28 22.17
C PHE A 97 7.83 1.12 22.74
N ASP A 98 6.67 1.39 23.27
CA ASP A 98 5.71 0.35 23.68
C ASP A 98 5.20 -0.41 22.46
N ASP A 99 5.10 -1.74 22.53
CA ASP A 99 4.60 -2.55 21.43
C ASP A 99 3.24 -2.05 20.97
N LEU A 100 3.08 -1.90 19.67
CA LEU A 100 1.83 -1.50 19.04
C LEU A 100 0.83 -2.65 19.10
N GLN A 101 -0.42 -2.32 19.41
CA GLN A 101 -1.53 -3.23 19.19
C GLN A 101 -1.72 -3.40 17.66
N THR A 102 -1.79 -4.65 17.17
CA THR A 102 -1.96 -4.95 15.74
C THR A 102 -3.44 -4.91 15.32
N ASP A 103 -4.10 -3.80 15.60
CA ASP A 103 -5.52 -3.56 15.30
C ASP A 103 -5.80 -3.09 13.87
N GLY A 104 -4.75 -2.64 13.18
CA GLY A 104 -4.83 -2.10 11.82
C GLY A 104 -5.18 -0.61 11.77
N VAL A 105 -5.28 0.07 12.91
CA VAL A 105 -5.53 1.51 12.96
C VAL A 105 -4.20 2.27 12.86
N VAL A 106 -3.98 2.95 11.74
CA VAL A 106 -2.77 3.76 11.53
C VAL A 106 -2.99 5.15 12.14
N GLY A 107 -2.69 5.26 13.42
CA GLY A 107 -2.78 6.50 14.17
C GLY A 107 -1.40 7.09 14.53
N PRO A 108 -1.38 8.18 15.34
CA PRO A 108 -0.12 8.86 15.72
C PRO A 108 0.92 7.92 16.34
N LYS A 109 0.51 6.95 17.16
CA LYS A 109 1.43 5.97 17.76
C LYS A 109 2.12 5.10 16.69
N THR A 110 1.36 4.58 15.73
CA THR A 110 1.89 3.78 14.63
C THR A 110 2.86 4.59 13.76
N LEU A 111 2.48 5.82 13.42
CA LEU A 111 3.32 6.70 12.59
C LEU A 111 4.61 7.13 13.31
N SER A 112 4.54 7.39 14.62
CA SER A 112 5.72 7.69 15.44
C SER A 112 6.65 6.49 15.54
N ALA A 113 6.12 5.30 15.75
CA ALA A 113 6.91 4.06 15.77
C ALA A 113 7.62 3.82 14.43
N LEU A 114 6.92 4.01 13.31
CA LEU A 114 7.53 3.90 11.98
C LEU A 114 8.66 4.93 11.79
N SER A 115 8.47 6.18 12.22
CA SER A 115 9.52 7.21 12.16
C SER A 115 10.76 6.79 12.96
N ILE A 116 10.58 6.19 14.15
CA ILE A 116 11.69 5.65 14.96
C ILE A 116 12.39 4.50 14.24
N VAL A 117 11.63 3.58 13.64
CA VAL A 117 12.20 2.45 12.87
C VAL A 117 13.02 2.99 11.68
N LEU A 118 12.47 3.93 10.91
CA LEU A 118 13.13 4.52 9.74
C LEU A 118 14.38 5.34 10.10
N SER A 119 14.41 6.02 11.26
CA SER A 119 15.59 6.76 11.71
C SER A 119 16.79 5.86 12.04
N ARG A 120 16.57 4.54 12.15
CA ARG A 120 17.57 3.56 12.58
C ARG A 120 17.87 2.47 11.55
N ASN A 121 17.10 2.43 10.47
CA ASN A 121 17.18 1.41 9.44
C ASN A 121 17.07 2.05 8.05
N ASP A 122 17.70 1.42 7.08
CA ASP A 122 17.57 1.81 5.68
C ASP A 122 16.12 1.69 5.22
N ALA A 123 15.59 2.76 4.62
CA ALA A 123 14.21 2.82 4.15
C ALA A 123 13.92 1.75 3.08
N ARG A 124 14.87 1.45 2.19
CA ARG A 124 14.72 0.42 1.15
C ARG A 124 14.57 -0.96 1.75
N ARG A 125 15.33 -1.26 2.83
CA ARG A 125 15.20 -2.51 3.57
C ARG A 125 13.82 -2.66 4.19
N ILE A 126 13.27 -1.60 4.76
CA ILE A 126 11.93 -1.59 5.34
C ILE A 126 10.88 -1.82 4.25
N VAL A 127 10.97 -1.10 3.13
CA VAL A 127 10.10 -1.28 1.95
C VAL A 127 10.18 -2.70 1.41
N HIS A 128 11.39 -3.27 1.28
CA HIS A 128 11.56 -4.65 0.84
C HIS A 128 10.81 -5.66 1.75
N LEU A 129 10.91 -5.50 3.07
CA LEU A 129 10.20 -6.37 4.01
C LEU A 129 8.68 -6.19 3.92
N MET A 130 8.20 -4.97 3.69
CA MET A 130 6.78 -4.72 3.44
C MET A 130 6.29 -5.46 2.18
N ASN A 131 7.07 -5.41 1.10
CA ASN A 131 6.79 -6.16 -0.14
C ASN A 131 6.79 -7.68 0.09
N CYS A 132 7.71 -8.22 0.90
CA CYS A 132 7.72 -9.64 1.27
C CYS A 132 6.43 -10.03 2.01
N MET A 133 5.97 -9.20 2.94
CA MET A 133 4.72 -9.45 3.69
C MET A 133 3.49 -9.40 2.77
N GLN A 134 3.46 -8.47 1.83
CA GLN A 134 2.42 -8.38 0.81
C GLN A 134 2.43 -9.60 -0.12
N GLY A 135 3.60 -10.03 -0.57
CA GLY A 135 3.76 -11.24 -1.38
C GLY A 135 3.25 -12.49 -0.66
N ALA A 136 3.60 -12.65 0.62
CA ALA A 136 3.09 -13.73 1.46
C ALA A 136 1.56 -13.68 1.58
N HIS A 137 0.97 -12.48 1.72
CA HIS A 137 -0.48 -12.32 1.71
C HIS A 137 -1.12 -12.79 0.41
N TYR A 138 -0.54 -12.45 -0.74
CA TYR A 138 -1.06 -12.87 -2.04
C TYR A 138 -1.02 -14.39 -2.22
N VAL A 139 0.11 -15.01 -1.87
CA VAL A 139 0.26 -16.47 -1.93
C VAL A 139 -0.78 -17.15 -1.03
N ASN A 140 -0.90 -16.73 0.22
CA ASN A 140 -1.87 -17.29 1.16
C ASN A 140 -3.32 -17.10 0.67
N SER A 141 -3.65 -15.95 0.12
CA SER A 141 -4.98 -15.65 -0.42
C SER A 141 -5.31 -16.54 -1.62
N GLY A 142 -4.37 -16.72 -2.54
CA GLY A 142 -4.53 -17.57 -3.72
C GLY A 142 -4.59 -19.05 -3.36
N ALA A 143 -3.78 -19.51 -2.41
CA ALA A 143 -3.77 -20.90 -1.96
C ALA A 143 -5.12 -21.30 -1.34
N ASN A 144 -5.71 -20.41 -0.54
CA ASN A 144 -6.94 -20.68 0.21
C ASN A 144 -8.23 -20.37 -0.55
N ARG A 145 -8.17 -19.63 -1.68
CA ARG A 145 -9.35 -19.20 -2.44
C ARG A 145 -9.15 -19.42 -3.94
N PHE A 146 -9.72 -20.51 -4.46
CA PHE A 146 -9.57 -20.87 -5.87
C PHE A 146 -9.79 -19.73 -6.87
N PRO A 147 -10.85 -18.87 -6.75
CA PRO A 147 -11.06 -17.77 -7.67
C PRO A 147 -9.94 -16.71 -7.69
N LEU A 148 -9.12 -16.65 -6.63
CA LEU A 148 -8.01 -15.68 -6.52
C LEU A 148 -6.70 -16.17 -7.15
N ARG A 149 -6.59 -17.47 -7.48
CA ARG A 149 -5.38 -18.06 -8.09
C ARG A 149 -5.00 -17.38 -9.40
N LYS A 150 -5.97 -16.94 -10.18
CA LYS A 150 -5.74 -16.18 -11.42
C LYS A 150 -4.93 -14.89 -11.20
N PHE A 151 -5.05 -14.27 -10.05
CA PHE A 151 -4.28 -13.05 -9.74
C PHE A 151 -2.85 -13.38 -9.31
N CYS A 152 -2.62 -14.53 -8.67
CA CYS A 152 -1.27 -15.01 -8.36
C CYS A 152 -0.47 -15.35 -9.63
N VAL A 153 -1.11 -15.86 -10.66
CA VAL A 153 -0.47 -16.14 -11.97
C VAL A 153 -0.33 -14.85 -12.79
N GLY A 154 -1.18 -13.86 -12.55
CA GLY A 154 -1.24 -12.60 -13.27
C GLY A 154 -0.45 -11.48 -12.59
N GLY A 155 -1.14 -10.41 -12.19
CA GLY A 155 -0.52 -9.16 -11.79
C GLY A 155 -0.07 -9.01 -10.33
N TRP A 156 -0.49 -9.89 -9.39
CA TRP A 156 -0.13 -9.72 -7.98
C TRP A 156 1.37 -9.81 -7.71
N PRO A 157 2.11 -10.81 -8.22
CA PRO A 157 3.55 -10.90 -7.96
C PRO A 157 4.36 -9.74 -8.53
N THR A 158 3.90 -9.10 -9.61
CA THR A 158 4.61 -7.97 -10.21
C THR A 158 4.60 -6.72 -9.31
N ARG A 159 3.70 -6.65 -8.34
CA ARG A 159 3.62 -5.54 -7.37
C ARG A 159 4.65 -5.64 -6.25
N THR A 160 5.17 -6.83 -6.01
CA THR A 160 6.16 -7.11 -4.96
C THR A 160 7.55 -7.34 -5.53
N TYR A 161 7.71 -7.24 -6.86
CA TYR A 161 8.95 -7.42 -7.57
C TYR A 161 9.42 -6.09 -8.14
N ASP A 162 10.55 -5.62 -7.65
CA ASP A 162 11.28 -4.49 -8.23
C ASP A 162 12.47 -5.04 -9.04
N PRO A 163 12.43 -4.98 -10.39
CA PRO A 163 13.52 -5.51 -11.23
C PRO A 163 14.82 -4.70 -11.09
N GLY A 164 14.80 -3.53 -10.44
CA GLY A 164 15.97 -2.74 -10.13
C GLY A 164 16.60 -3.06 -8.77
N GLN A 165 15.98 -3.89 -7.95
CA GLN A 165 16.59 -4.39 -6.71
C GLN A 165 17.49 -5.57 -7.05
N GLU A 166 18.80 -5.37 -6.94
CA GLU A 166 19.76 -6.48 -6.92
C GLU A 166 19.38 -7.39 -5.75
N VAL A 167 18.99 -8.62 -6.07
CA VAL A 167 18.79 -9.68 -5.08
C VAL A 167 20.17 -10.08 -4.61
N PHE A 168 20.49 -9.77 -3.37
CA PHE A 168 21.73 -10.19 -2.71
C PHE A 168 21.74 -11.69 -2.49
#